data_ee9363097987a8ed1f88462c72d22eed
#
_entry.id   ee9363097987a8ed1f88462c72d22eed
#
_cell.length_a   1.000
_cell.length_b   1.000
_cell.length_c   1.000
_cell.angle_alpha   90.00
_cell.angle_beta   90.00
_cell.angle_gamma   90.00
#
_symmetry.space_group_name_H-M   'P 1'
#
loop_
_entity.id
_entity.type
_entity.pdbx_description
1 polymer ?
#
loop_
_entity_poly.entity_id
_entity_poly.type
_entity_poly.pdbx_seq_one_letter_code
_entity_poly.pdbx_strand_id
1 'polypeptide(L)'
;ALEPELALALFVAPVLLDAAFDTSLRDLRNNWLPVSTLVVVAVGVTTTAVAVIAHWLRPDMPWPVAIALGAIVAPPDAAAATAILRQVKLPYRIQKILEGESLLNDASALLIYRVAVGLVAAEHMKIREFVPSITIALVGSLAAGYLFAQVWMMITRRVTEAPSAIITQFGGTFMVWIIAEHLGLSGILTIIAYAITIARTAPDRTSARLRVSSYT
;
A
#
# COMPACT_ATOMS: atom_id res chain seq x y z
N ALA A 1 21.40 -2.60 -14.35
CA ALA A 1 20.22 -3.14 -13.68
C ALA A 1 19.55 -1.98 -12.95
N LEU A 2 18.21 -1.92 -12.96
CA LEU A 2 17.45 -0.96 -12.17
C LEU A 2 17.69 -1.27 -10.68
N GLU A 3 17.88 -0.24 -9.88
CA GLU A 3 17.91 -0.39 -8.43
C GLU A 3 16.56 -0.94 -7.95
N PRO A 4 16.53 -1.92 -7.01
CA PRO A 4 15.30 -2.54 -6.54
C PRO A 4 14.26 -1.52 -6.02
N GLU A 5 14.70 -0.47 -5.38
CA GLU A 5 13.86 0.61 -4.85
C GLU A 5 13.19 1.44 -5.96
N LEU A 6 13.93 1.73 -7.03
CA LEU A 6 13.37 2.39 -8.21
C LEU A 6 12.36 1.51 -8.95
N ALA A 7 12.60 0.19 -9.01
CA ALA A 7 11.66 -0.74 -9.60
C ALA A 7 10.35 -0.78 -8.79
N LEU A 8 10.43 -0.87 -7.46
CA LEU A 8 9.26 -0.80 -6.59
C LEU A 8 8.52 0.55 -6.75
N ALA A 9 9.23 1.66 -6.78
CA ALA A 9 8.62 2.97 -7.00
C ALA A 9 7.85 3.04 -8.33
N LEU A 10 8.47 2.58 -9.43
CA LEU A 10 7.89 2.67 -10.76
C LEU A 10 6.63 1.82 -10.93
N PHE A 11 6.59 0.63 -10.34
CA PHE A 11 5.50 -0.32 -10.56
C PHE A 11 4.49 -0.33 -9.42
N VAL A 12 4.93 -0.25 -8.17
CA VAL A 12 4.04 -0.40 -7.00
C VAL A 12 3.35 0.92 -6.64
N ALA A 13 4.05 2.07 -6.71
CA ALA A 13 3.45 3.33 -6.29
C ALA A 13 2.21 3.74 -7.12
N PRO A 14 2.19 3.62 -8.47
CA PRO A 14 0.99 3.89 -9.26
C PRO A 14 -0.16 2.93 -8.95
N VAL A 15 0.14 1.64 -8.76
CA VAL A 15 -0.88 0.61 -8.46
C VAL A 15 -1.53 0.88 -7.11
N LEU A 16 -0.73 1.21 -6.08
CA LEU A 16 -1.24 1.57 -4.76
C LEU A 16 -2.07 2.87 -4.79
N LEU A 17 -1.64 3.83 -5.61
CA LEU A 17 -2.40 5.06 -5.80
C LEU A 17 -3.78 4.77 -6.40
N ASP A 18 -3.83 4.01 -7.49
CA ASP A 18 -5.06 3.64 -8.19
C ASP A 18 -6.00 2.85 -7.27
N ALA A 19 -5.51 1.81 -6.62
CA ALA A 19 -6.27 1.04 -5.64
C ALA A 19 -6.83 1.88 -4.49
N ALA A 20 -6.07 2.89 -4.02
CA ALA A 20 -6.52 3.79 -2.96
C ALA A 20 -7.60 4.77 -3.45
N PHE A 21 -7.57 5.19 -4.72
CA PHE A 21 -8.62 6.03 -5.31
C PHE A 21 -9.93 5.26 -5.52
N ASP A 22 -9.84 4.00 -5.91
CA ASP A 22 -11.01 3.12 -6.10
C ASP A 22 -11.65 2.72 -4.77
N THR A 23 -10.88 2.79 -3.68
CA THR A 23 -11.36 2.39 -2.36
C THR A 23 -12.13 3.51 -1.69
N SER A 24 -13.43 3.30 -1.45
CA SER A 24 -14.25 4.19 -0.65
C SER A 24 -13.88 4.10 0.84
N LEU A 25 -13.29 5.14 1.39
CA LEU A 25 -12.94 5.19 2.82
C LEU A 25 -14.14 5.10 3.76
N ARG A 26 -15.28 5.63 3.34
CA ARG A 26 -16.53 5.52 4.10
C ARG A 26 -16.92 4.05 4.23
N ASP A 27 -16.83 3.30 3.14
CA ASP A 27 -17.17 1.89 3.12
C ASP A 27 -16.10 1.06 3.83
N LEU A 28 -14.82 1.41 3.69
CA LEU A 28 -13.73 0.81 4.45
C LEU A 28 -13.93 0.99 5.96
N ARG A 29 -14.28 2.21 6.39
CA ARG A 29 -14.58 2.49 7.80
C ARG A 29 -15.79 1.72 8.30
N ASN A 30 -16.84 1.60 7.49
CA ASN A 30 -18.04 0.87 7.86
C ASN A 30 -17.82 -0.64 7.91
N ASN A 31 -16.83 -1.15 7.16
CA ASN A 31 -16.51 -2.58 7.09
C ASN A 31 -15.08 -2.87 7.60
N TRP A 32 -14.52 -1.99 8.45
CA TRP A 32 -13.13 -2.12 8.91
C TRP A 32 -12.86 -3.47 9.60
N LEU A 33 -13.82 -3.99 10.38
CA LEU A 33 -13.67 -5.24 11.11
C LEU A 33 -13.58 -6.46 10.17
N PRO A 34 -14.53 -6.71 9.24
CA PRO A 34 -14.38 -7.81 8.28
C PRO A 34 -13.16 -7.66 7.39
N VAL A 35 -12.85 -6.46 6.92
CA VAL A 35 -11.66 -6.23 6.09
C VAL A 35 -10.38 -6.53 6.86
N SER A 36 -10.20 -5.97 8.05
CA SER A 36 -9.03 -6.23 8.89
C SER A 36 -8.89 -7.70 9.28
N THR A 37 -10.00 -8.37 9.56
CA THR A 37 -9.98 -9.82 9.89
C THR A 37 -9.52 -10.63 8.69
N LEU A 38 -10.05 -10.36 7.50
CA LEU A 38 -9.63 -11.04 6.26
C LEU A 38 -8.14 -10.83 5.99
N VAL A 39 -7.66 -9.58 6.07
CA VAL A 39 -6.25 -9.23 5.86
C VAL A 39 -5.35 -9.97 6.85
N VAL A 40 -5.64 -9.89 8.14
CA VAL A 40 -4.81 -10.54 9.18
C VAL A 40 -4.81 -12.06 9.01
N VAL A 41 -5.97 -12.66 8.72
CA VAL A 41 -6.07 -14.10 8.52
C VAL A 41 -5.41 -14.52 7.21
N ALA A 42 -5.74 -13.90 6.09
CA ALA A 42 -5.19 -14.27 4.78
C ALA A 42 -3.68 -14.06 4.74
N VAL A 43 -3.20 -12.85 5.01
CA VAL A 43 -1.76 -12.55 4.95
C VAL A 43 -0.99 -13.25 6.07
N GLY A 44 -1.51 -13.21 7.29
CA GLY A 44 -0.82 -13.79 8.46
C GLY A 44 -0.71 -15.32 8.38
N VAL A 45 -1.80 -16.01 8.05
CA VAL A 45 -1.80 -17.48 7.94
C VAL A 45 -0.94 -17.92 6.75
N THR A 46 -1.10 -17.29 5.59
CA THR A 46 -0.31 -17.66 4.40
C THR A 46 1.18 -17.40 4.61
N THR A 47 1.54 -16.21 5.13
CA THR A 47 2.94 -15.89 5.44
C THR A 47 3.54 -16.91 6.42
N THR A 48 2.82 -17.24 7.49
CA THR A 48 3.29 -18.19 8.50
C THR A 48 3.41 -19.60 7.94
N ALA A 49 2.42 -20.08 7.20
CA ALA A 49 2.43 -21.41 6.61
C ALA A 49 3.60 -21.57 5.62
N VAL A 50 3.79 -20.58 4.72
CA VAL A 50 4.90 -20.62 3.76
C VAL A 50 6.24 -20.52 4.47
N ALA A 51 6.39 -19.66 5.48
CA ALA A 51 7.62 -19.52 6.24
C ALA A 51 7.99 -20.81 6.99
N VAL A 52 7.01 -21.47 7.63
CA VAL A 52 7.24 -22.76 8.33
C VAL A 52 7.64 -23.85 7.35
N ILE A 53 6.93 -23.97 6.22
CA ILE A 53 7.25 -24.96 5.19
C ILE A 53 8.64 -24.70 4.58
N ALA A 54 8.96 -23.45 4.25
CA ALA A 54 10.26 -23.08 3.70
C ALA A 54 11.41 -23.40 4.66
N HIS A 55 11.26 -23.06 5.94
CA HIS A 55 12.25 -23.37 6.97
C HIS A 55 12.36 -24.88 7.23
N TRP A 56 11.25 -25.62 7.19
CA TRP A 56 11.25 -27.08 7.32
C TRP A 56 11.97 -27.77 6.17
N LEU A 57 11.76 -27.29 4.92
CA LEU A 57 12.44 -27.81 3.73
C LEU A 57 13.92 -27.41 3.67
N ARG A 58 14.26 -26.28 4.22
CA ARG A 58 15.62 -25.71 4.25
C ARG A 58 15.93 -25.20 5.66
N PRO A 59 16.37 -26.11 6.58
CA PRO A 59 16.68 -25.73 7.97
C PRO A 59 17.77 -24.67 8.10
N ASP A 60 18.65 -24.55 7.11
CA ASP A 60 19.70 -23.52 7.06
C ASP A 60 19.15 -22.11 6.71
N MET A 61 17.89 -21.99 6.29
CA MET A 61 17.27 -20.71 5.95
C MET A 61 16.90 -19.95 7.23
N PRO A 62 17.42 -18.73 7.44
CA PRO A 62 17.02 -17.90 8.59
C PRO A 62 15.52 -17.60 8.56
N TRP A 63 14.90 -17.56 9.75
CA TRP A 63 13.47 -17.23 9.87
C TRP A 63 13.05 -15.94 9.17
N PRO A 64 13.81 -14.82 9.25
CA PRO A 64 13.44 -13.61 8.53
C PRO A 64 13.35 -13.79 7.01
N VAL A 65 14.26 -14.61 6.43
CA VAL A 65 14.22 -14.93 4.99
C VAL A 65 12.98 -15.75 4.64
N ALA A 66 12.65 -16.75 5.46
CA ALA A 66 11.46 -17.56 5.29
C ALA A 66 10.16 -16.72 5.41
N ILE A 67 10.12 -15.77 6.35
CA ILE A 67 9.01 -14.84 6.52
C ILE A 67 8.90 -13.89 5.31
N ALA A 68 10.04 -13.38 4.80
CA ALA A 68 10.05 -12.54 3.60
C ALA A 68 9.48 -13.30 2.39
N LEU A 69 9.87 -14.57 2.21
CA LEU A 69 9.30 -15.43 1.18
C LEU A 69 7.80 -15.62 1.35
N GLY A 70 7.35 -15.88 2.58
CA GLY A 70 5.93 -15.99 2.92
C GLY A 70 5.14 -14.72 2.60
N ALA A 71 5.70 -13.55 2.90
CA ALA A 71 5.08 -12.27 2.62
C ALA A 71 4.93 -11.98 1.12
N ILE A 72 5.90 -12.41 0.29
CA ILE A 72 5.80 -12.28 -1.18
C ILE A 72 4.66 -13.12 -1.76
N VAL A 73 4.44 -14.31 -1.20
CA VAL A 73 3.44 -15.26 -1.69
C VAL A 73 2.04 -14.98 -1.13
N ALA A 74 1.96 -14.24 -0.01
CA ALA A 74 0.72 -14.06 0.73
C ALA A 74 -0.39 -13.26 0.01
N PRO A 75 -0.13 -12.18 -0.76
CA PRO A 75 -1.20 -11.45 -1.40
C PRO A 75 -1.92 -12.30 -2.47
N PRO A 76 -3.24 -12.47 -2.40
CA PRO A 76 -3.99 -13.06 -3.49
C PRO A 76 -4.03 -12.10 -4.68
N ASP A 77 -4.03 -12.63 -5.90
CA ASP A 77 -4.19 -11.82 -7.11
C ASP A 77 -5.62 -11.24 -7.19
N ALA A 78 -5.73 -9.98 -6.83
CA ALA A 78 -6.99 -9.25 -6.88
C ALA A 78 -7.51 -9.04 -8.31
N ALA A 79 -6.63 -8.98 -9.31
CA ALA A 79 -7.02 -8.75 -10.69
C ALA A 79 -7.79 -9.97 -11.26
N ALA A 80 -7.32 -11.19 -10.98
CA ALA A 80 -8.01 -12.41 -11.39
C ALA A 80 -9.38 -12.55 -10.71
N ALA A 81 -9.42 -12.28 -9.39
CA ALA A 81 -10.68 -12.30 -8.62
C ALA A 81 -11.67 -11.27 -9.16
N THR A 82 -11.26 -10.02 -9.35
CA THR A 82 -12.13 -8.93 -9.83
C THR A 82 -12.63 -9.18 -11.25
N ALA A 83 -11.85 -9.76 -12.14
CA ALA A 83 -12.28 -10.10 -13.49
C ALA A 83 -13.43 -11.11 -13.49
N ILE A 84 -13.40 -12.11 -12.61
CA ILE A 84 -14.47 -13.10 -12.43
C ILE A 84 -15.67 -12.45 -11.72
N LEU A 85 -15.44 -11.67 -10.69
CA LEU A 85 -16.48 -11.06 -9.86
C LEU A 85 -17.29 -10.00 -10.62
N ARG A 86 -16.71 -9.33 -11.62
CA ARG A 86 -17.44 -8.42 -12.53
C ARG A 86 -18.50 -9.12 -13.36
N GLN A 87 -18.38 -10.43 -13.59
CA GLN A 87 -19.37 -11.23 -14.31
C GLN A 87 -20.54 -11.66 -13.40
N VAL A 88 -20.34 -11.62 -12.09
CA VAL A 88 -21.33 -11.97 -11.07
C VAL A 88 -21.82 -10.69 -10.41
N LYS A 89 -23.13 -10.46 -10.40
CA LYS A 89 -23.72 -9.30 -9.71
C LYS A 89 -23.62 -9.48 -8.18
N LEU A 90 -22.47 -9.09 -7.63
CA LEU A 90 -22.28 -9.14 -6.17
C LEU A 90 -23.06 -8.03 -5.46
N PRO A 91 -23.54 -8.28 -4.24
CA PRO A 91 -24.01 -7.23 -3.37
C PRO A 91 -22.93 -6.17 -3.15
N TYR A 92 -23.29 -4.89 -3.24
CA TYR A 92 -22.37 -3.75 -3.11
C TYR A 92 -21.42 -3.85 -1.91
N ARG A 93 -21.96 -4.30 -0.76
CA ARG A 93 -21.15 -4.44 0.46
C ARG A 93 -20.01 -5.45 0.31
N ILE A 94 -20.28 -6.59 -0.35
CA ILE A 94 -19.27 -7.64 -0.57
C ILE A 94 -18.18 -7.10 -1.49
N GLN A 95 -18.56 -6.41 -2.58
CA GLN A 95 -17.60 -5.79 -3.48
C GLN A 95 -16.69 -4.82 -2.75
N LYS A 96 -17.24 -3.93 -1.90
CA LYS A 96 -16.44 -2.96 -1.13
C LYS A 96 -15.55 -3.58 -0.06
N ILE A 97 -15.94 -4.72 0.51
CA ILE A 97 -15.07 -5.48 1.42
C ILE A 97 -13.88 -6.07 0.65
N LEU A 98 -14.11 -6.65 -0.53
CA LEU A 98 -13.06 -7.24 -1.35
C LEU A 98 -12.08 -6.20 -1.90
N GLU A 99 -12.58 -5.04 -2.35
CA GLU A 99 -11.73 -3.91 -2.76
C GLU A 99 -10.84 -3.41 -1.61
N GLY A 100 -11.41 -3.26 -0.42
CA GLY A 100 -10.65 -2.85 0.77
C GLY A 100 -9.66 -3.91 1.26
N GLU A 101 -10.04 -5.18 1.17
CA GLU A 101 -9.17 -6.31 1.52
C GLU A 101 -7.97 -6.37 0.59
N SER A 102 -8.17 -6.25 -0.72
CA SER A 102 -7.09 -6.26 -1.72
C SER A 102 -6.04 -5.17 -1.44
N LEU A 103 -6.48 -3.92 -1.24
CA LEU A 103 -5.56 -2.81 -0.94
C LEU A 103 -4.75 -3.07 0.33
N LEU A 104 -5.40 -3.55 1.38
CA LEU A 104 -4.73 -3.76 2.67
C LEU A 104 -3.88 -5.03 2.70
N ASN A 105 -4.20 -6.05 1.92
CA ASN A 105 -3.38 -7.25 1.77
C ASN A 105 -2.02 -6.90 1.18
N ASP A 106 -1.99 -6.20 0.05
CA ASP A 106 -0.76 -5.78 -0.62
C ASP A 106 0.09 -4.92 0.33
N ALA A 107 -0.53 -3.95 0.97
CA ALA A 107 0.14 -3.09 1.93
C ALA A 107 0.73 -3.86 3.11
N SER A 108 -0.03 -4.80 3.68
CA SER A 108 0.40 -5.60 4.83
C SER A 108 1.51 -6.57 4.47
N ALA A 109 1.41 -7.23 3.32
CA ALA A 109 2.42 -8.15 2.82
C ALA A 109 3.75 -7.43 2.54
N LEU A 110 3.71 -6.28 1.86
CA LEU A 110 4.89 -5.47 1.61
C LEU A 110 5.52 -4.92 2.90
N LEU A 111 4.69 -4.61 3.90
CA LEU A 111 5.18 -4.20 5.22
C LEU A 111 5.91 -5.35 5.92
N ILE A 112 5.31 -6.56 5.97
CA ILE A 112 5.93 -7.74 6.55
C ILE A 112 7.24 -8.06 5.82
N TYR A 113 7.24 -8.01 4.49
CA TYR A 113 8.43 -8.20 3.68
C TYR A 113 9.55 -7.23 4.06
N ARG A 114 9.28 -5.92 4.14
CA ARG A 114 10.27 -4.91 4.53
C ARG A 114 10.82 -5.13 5.93
N VAL A 115 9.96 -5.46 6.88
CA VAL A 115 10.38 -5.78 8.25
C VAL A 115 11.27 -7.02 8.26
N ALA A 116 10.89 -8.06 7.53
CA ALA A 116 11.67 -9.29 7.43
C ALA A 116 13.04 -9.06 6.79
N VAL A 117 13.11 -8.32 5.68
CA VAL A 117 14.38 -7.94 5.02
C VAL A 117 15.23 -7.05 5.94
N GLY A 118 14.62 -6.10 6.64
CA GLY A 118 15.30 -5.29 7.63
C GLY A 118 15.92 -6.11 8.77
N LEU A 119 15.23 -7.18 9.22
CA LEU A 119 15.78 -8.12 10.20
C LEU A 119 16.98 -8.92 9.67
N VAL A 120 16.98 -9.29 8.39
CA VAL A 120 18.15 -9.92 7.75
C VAL A 120 19.33 -8.97 7.73
N ALA A 121 19.11 -7.70 7.34
CA ALA A 121 20.14 -6.68 7.29
C ALA A 121 20.67 -6.30 8.69
N ALA A 122 19.83 -6.44 9.70
CA ALA A 122 20.11 -6.09 11.09
C ALA A 122 20.68 -7.24 11.94
N GLU A 123 21.38 -8.22 11.33
CA GLU A 123 21.91 -9.42 12.02
C GLU A 123 22.67 -9.13 13.33
N HIS A 124 23.14 -7.91 13.54
CA HIS A 124 23.87 -7.46 14.72
C HIS A 124 23.09 -6.43 15.59
N MET A 125 21.86 -6.03 15.19
CA MET A 125 21.05 -5.11 15.97
C MET A 125 20.26 -5.84 17.07
N LYS A 126 20.28 -5.28 18.27
CA LYS A 126 19.46 -5.80 19.37
C LYS A 126 17.98 -5.47 19.07
N ILE A 127 17.09 -6.42 19.34
CA ILE A 127 15.62 -6.25 19.21
C ILE A 127 15.14 -4.95 19.87
N ARG A 128 15.74 -4.56 20.98
CA ARG A 128 15.43 -3.33 21.70
C ARG A 128 15.66 -2.03 20.90
N GLU A 129 16.57 -2.04 19.94
CA GLU A 129 16.89 -0.90 19.07
C GLU A 129 16.08 -0.97 17.76
N PHE A 130 15.77 -2.19 17.31
CA PHE A 130 15.04 -2.45 16.10
C PHE A 130 13.53 -2.08 16.21
N VAL A 131 12.88 -2.45 17.32
CA VAL A 131 11.44 -2.19 17.51
C VAL A 131 11.11 -0.69 17.51
N PRO A 132 11.83 0.19 18.23
CA PRO A 132 11.58 1.63 18.16
C PRO A 132 11.80 2.21 16.75
N SER A 133 12.86 1.79 16.04
CA SER A 133 13.15 2.31 14.71
C SER A 133 12.04 1.96 13.71
N ILE A 134 11.52 0.74 13.73
CA ILE A 134 10.37 0.34 12.92
C ILE A 134 9.12 1.15 13.30
N THR A 135 8.85 1.29 14.59
CA THR A 135 7.67 2.03 15.05
C THR A 135 7.72 3.49 14.58
N ILE A 136 8.89 4.13 14.69
CA ILE A 136 9.11 5.50 14.20
C ILE A 136 8.93 5.55 12.69
N ALA A 137 9.50 4.59 11.95
CA ALA A 137 9.34 4.53 10.50
C ALA A 137 7.86 4.35 10.09
N LEU A 138 7.10 3.50 10.77
CA LEU A 138 5.68 3.26 10.51
C LEU A 138 4.83 4.51 10.76
N VAL A 139 4.92 5.06 11.97
CA VAL A 139 4.15 6.25 12.37
C VAL A 139 4.59 7.47 11.57
N GLY A 140 5.90 7.63 11.36
CA GLY A 140 6.47 8.70 10.55
C GLY A 140 6.02 8.64 9.09
N SER A 141 5.93 7.44 8.50
CA SER A 141 5.43 7.25 7.13
C SER A 141 3.98 7.69 6.98
N LEU A 142 3.11 7.31 7.90
CA LEU A 142 1.70 7.72 7.88
C LEU A 142 1.55 9.24 8.04
N ALA A 143 2.29 9.83 8.97
CA ALA A 143 2.30 11.27 9.19
C ALA A 143 2.86 12.04 7.97
N ALA A 144 3.97 11.56 7.40
CA ALA A 144 4.57 12.14 6.20
C ALA A 144 3.62 12.07 5.01
N GLY A 145 2.97 10.93 4.78
CA GLY A 145 1.98 10.76 3.70
C GLY A 145 0.83 11.77 3.82
N TYR A 146 0.31 11.96 5.03
CA TYR A 146 -0.70 12.98 5.28
C TYR A 146 -0.19 14.39 4.97
N LEU A 147 1.01 14.74 5.45
CA LEU A 147 1.60 16.07 5.22
C LEU A 147 1.89 16.31 3.74
N PHE A 148 2.49 15.34 3.05
CA PHE A 148 2.74 15.42 1.62
C PHE A 148 1.45 15.61 0.82
N ALA A 149 0.37 14.93 1.19
CA ALA A 149 -0.93 15.12 0.57
C ALA A 149 -1.45 16.56 0.74
N GLN A 150 -1.32 17.15 1.93
CA GLN A 150 -1.75 18.54 2.18
C GLN A 150 -0.94 19.53 1.33
N VAL A 151 0.38 19.36 1.31
CA VAL A 151 1.29 20.19 0.50
C VAL A 151 0.96 20.03 -0.99
N TRP A 152 0.79 18.80 -1.45
CA TRP A 152 0.48 18.49 -2.84
C TRP A 152 -0.85 19.12 -3.29
N MET A 153 -1.89 18.99 -2.49
CA MET A 153 -3.18 19.63 -2.76
C MET A 153 -3.09 21.15 -2.79
N MET A 154 -2.18 21.75 -2.02
CA MET A 154 -1.96 23.19 -2.07
C MET A 154 -1.28 23.61 -3.38
N ILE A 155 -0.29 22.86 -3.84
CA ILE A 155 0.43 23.11 -5.10
C ILE A 155 -0.50 22.93 -6.30
N THR A 156 -1.30 21.85 -6.30
CA THR A 156 -2.13 21.45 -7.45
C THR A 156 -3.47 22.18 -7.53
N ARG A 157 -3.80 23.03 -6.59
CA ARG A 157 -5.05 23.82 -6.58
C ARG A 157 -5.34 24.61 -7.87
N ARG A 158 -4.30 24.97 -8.62
CA ARG A 158 -4.39 25.77 -9.86
C ARG A 158 -4.43 24.91 -11.13
N VAL A 159 -4.27 23.61 -11.02
CA VAL A 159 -4.33 22.69 -12.16
C VAL A 159 -5.80 22.39 -12.45
N THR A 160 -6.28 22.88 -13.59
CA THR A 160 -7.71 22.79 -13.98
C THR A 160 -7.94 21.82 -15.14
N GLU A 161 -6.89 21.45 -15.86
CA GLU A 161 -6.98 20.56 -17.02
C GLU A 161 -6.73 19.11 -16.64
N ALA A 162 -7.62 18.20 -17.08
CA ALA A 162 -7.57 16.79 -16.73
C ALA A 162 -6.23 16.09 -17.13
N PRO A 163 -5.68 16.28 -18.35
CA PRO A 163 -4.40 15.64 -18.69
C PRO A 163 -3.25 16.13 -17.81
N SER A 164 -3.20 17.43 -17.54
CA SER A 164 -2.16 18.00 -16.66
C SER A 164 -2.31 17.51 -15.22
N ALA A 165 -3.53 17.33 -14.74
CA ALA A 165 -3.80 16.79 -13.40
C ALA A 165 -3.31 15.35 -13.26
N ILE A 166 -3.54 14.49 -14.26
CA ILE A 166 -3.09 13.10 -14.26
C ILE A 166 -1.55 13.04 -14.23
N ILE A 167 -0.88 13.73 -15.16
CA ILE A 167 0.59 13.74 -15.25
C ILE A 167 1.19 14.27 -13.94
N THR A 168 0.62 15.35 -13.40
CA THR A 168 1.08 15.95 -12.15
C THR A 168 0.87 14.98 -10.99
N GLN A 169 -0.26 14.29 -10.93
CA GLN A 169 -0.55 13.31 -9.87
C GLN A 169 0.46 12.15 -9.89
N PHE A 170 0.74 11.57 -11.06
CA PHE A 170 1.75 10.52 -11.19
C PHE A 170 3.14 11.03 -10.78
N GLY A 171 3.55 12.19 -11.30
CA GLY A 171 4.84 12.79 -10.91
C GLY A 171 4.96 13.05 -9.41
N GLY A 172 3.87 13.53 -8.80
CA GLY A 172 3.80 13.72 -7.35
C GLY A 172 3.91 12.43 -6.56
N THR A 173 3.30 11.36 -7.04
CA THR A 173 3.37 10.05 -6.39
C THR A 173 4.80 9.51 -6.35
N PHE A 174 5.53 9.58 -7.48
CA PHE A 174 6.94 9.19 -7.53
C PHE A 174 7.81 10.06 -6.62
N MET A 175 7.59 11.37 -6.66
CA MET A 175 8.34 12.30 -5.81
C MET A 175 8.12 12.01 -4.32
N VAL A 176 6.89 11.78 -3.90
CA VAL A 176 6.56 11.43 -2.52
C VAL A 176 7.21 10.11 -2.10
N TRP A 177 7.20 9.10 -2.97
CA TRP A 177 7.90 7.84 -2.71
C TRP A 177 9.40 8.05 -2.50
N ILE A 178 10.07 8.70 -3.45
CA ILE A 178 11.52 8.93 -3.40
C ILE A 178 11.91 9.73 -2.16
N ILE A 179 11.16 10.78 -1.82
CA ILE A 179 11.43 11.58 -0.62
C ILE A 179 11.24 10.74 0.65
N ALA A 180 10.18 9.93 0.72
CA ALA A 180 9.94 9.06 1.87
C ALA A 180 11.11 8.08 2.10
N GLU A 181 11.59 7.41 1.03
CA GLU A 181 12.73 6.50 1.12
C GLU A 181 14.03 7.21 1.57
N HIS A 182 14.30 8.40 1.03
CA HIS A 182 15.46 9.20 1.44
C HIS A 182 15.40 9.65 2.91
N LEU A 183 14.21 9.83 3.45
CA LEU A 183 13.99 10.13 4.87
C LEU A 183 14.04 8.90 5.78
N GLY A 184 14.31 7.70 5.24
CA GLY A 184 14.30 6.45 5.99
C GLY A 184 12.88 5.99 6.38
N LEU A 185 11.85 6.52 5.70
CA LEU A 185 10.45 6.15 5.89
C LEU A 185 10.05 5.05 4.90
N SER A 186 8.93 4.38 5.15
CA SER A 186 8.37 3.43 4.20
C SER A 186 7.64 4.17 3.08
N GLY A 187 8.16 4.13 1.85
CA GLY A 187 7.50 4.68 0.66
C GLY A 187 6.09 4.12 0.47
N ILE A 188 5.90 2.83 0.70
CA ILE A 188 4.61 2.13 0.60
C ILE A 188 3.56 2.75 1.53
N LEU A 189 3.86 2.82 2.83
CA LEU A 189 2.94 3.38 3.82
C LEU A 189 2.70 4.88 3.60
N THR A 190 3.74 5.59 3.18
CA THR A 190 3.64 7.01 2.85
C THR A 190 2.72 7.24 1.67
N ILE A 191 2.82 6.43 0.61
CA ILE A 191 1.92 6.52 -0.56
C ILE A 191 0.49 6.14 -0.20
N ILE A 192 0.28 5.10 0.59
CA ILE A 192 -1.07 4.73 1.02
C ILE A 192 -1.73 5.87 1.80
N ALA A 193 -1.04 6.44 2.79
CA ALA A 193 -1.55 7.57 3.56
C ALA A 193 -1.77 8.82 2.69
N TYR A 194 -0.86 9.09 1.74
CA TYR A 194 -0.96 10.16 0.77
C TYR A 194 -2.18 9.99 -0.14
N ALA A 195 -2.33 8.82 -0.77
CA ALA A 195 -3.42 8.51 -1.69
C ALA A 195 -4.79 8.56 -0.99
N ILE A 196 -4.88 7.94 0.17
CA ILE A 196 -6.08 7.99 1.02
C ILE A 196 -6.46 9.44 1.38
N THR A 197 -5.49 10.27 1.72
CA THR A 197 -5.74 11.67 2.09
C THR A 197 -6.22 12.48 0.89
N ILE A 198 -5.63 12.29 -0.28
CA ILE A 198 -6.07 12.94 -1.51
C ILE A 198 -7.47 12.45 -1.90
N ALA A 199 -7.72 11.15 -1.92
CA ALA A 199 -9.02 10.58 -2.26
C ALA A 199 -10.15 11.11 -1.37
N ARG A 200 -9.87 11.37 -0.09
CA ARG A 200 -10.83 12.02 0.84
C ARG A 200 -11.15 13.46 0.48
N THR A 201 -10.15 14.20 0.06
CA THR A 201 -10.24 15.67 -0.05
C THR A 201 -10.53 16.13 -1.47
N ALA A 202 -10.20 15.29 -2.47
CA ALA A 202 -10.41 15.58 -3.88
C ALA A 202 -11.88 15.85 -4.25
N PRO A 203 -12.88 15.09 -3.77
CA PRO A 203 -14.29 15.35 -4.09
C PRO A 203 -14.77 16.75 -3.70
N ASP A 204 -14.24 17.29 -2.60
CA ASP A 204 -14.64 18.60 -2.08
C ASP A 204 -13.93 19.77 -2.77
N ARG A 205 -12.79 19.50 -3.41
CA ARG A 205 -11.91 20.53 -3.98
C ARG A 205 -11.77 20.46 -5.49
N THR A 206 -12.23 19.37 -6.13
CA THR A 206 -12.12 19.19 -7.58
C THR A 206 -13.37 19.73 -8.27
N SER A 207 -13.19 20.52 -9.36
CA SER A 207 -14.31 21.03 -10.13
C SER A 207 -15.17 19.89 -10.70
N ALA A 208 -16.48 20.13 -10.81
CA ALA A 208 -17.43 19.14 -11.33
C ALA A 208 -17.05 18.58 -12.71
N ARG A 209 -16.37 19.38 -13.53
CA ARG A 209 -15.86 18.97 -14.86
C ARG A 209 -14.79 17.89 -14.79
N LEU A 210 -13.86 17.98 -13.85
CA LEU A 210 -12.79 16.99 -13.68
C LEU A 210 -13.34 15.68 -13.11
N ARG A 211 -14.39 15.72 -12.29
CA ARG A 211 -15.06 14.52 -11.77
C ARG A 211 -15.75 13.70 -12.86
N VAL A 212 -16.36 14.34 -13.83
CA VAL A 212 -17.07 13.64 -14.93
C VAL A 212 -16.09 13.03 -15.92
N SER A 213 -14.95 13.67 -16.21
CA SER A 213 -13.96 13.16 -17.17
C SER A 213 -13.08 12.02 -16.65
N SER A 214 -13.08 11.75 -15.34
CA SER A 214 -12.35 10.62 -14.76
C SER A 214 -13.16 9.31 -14.73
N TYR A 215 -14.46 9.36 -15.07
CA TYR A 215 -15.35 8.20 -15.09
C TYR A 215 -15.78 7.78 -16.53
N THR A 216 -15.29 8.45 -17.55
CA THR A 216 -15.49 8.11 -18.97
C THR A 216 -14.21 7.58 -19.59
#